data_3e3696262dd7e31b388ec6d8e001fdf7
#
_entry.id   3e3696262dd7e31b388ec6d8e001fdf7
#
_cell.length_a   1.000
_cell.length_b   1.000
_cell.length_c   1.000
_cell.angle_alpha   90.00
_cell.angle_beta   90.00
_cell.angle_gamma   90.00
#
_symmetry.space_group_name_H-M   'P 1'
#
loop_
_entity.id
_entity.type
_entity.pdbx_description
1 polymer ?
#
loop_
_entity_poly.entity_id
_entity_poly.type
_entity_poly.pdbx_seq_one_letter_code
_entity_poly.pdbx_strand_id
1 'polypeptide(L)'
;MDVAIPQPPADQATEKAPMDALVIQGGRRLSGRVAISGAKNAALPVMAATLLAPGIHKLRNVPDLLDTRTFSRVLEKLGARVTFKGDLCTIDSSGVDSVEAPYELVKTMRASIYVLGPLLARMGGAKVSLPGGCAWGPRPVDLHLKGLAAMGANLDIEHGYIVGRDVKLRGTNFTFDVVSVGATAQLMMAATIAEGTTVLDNVAIEPDITVLGEVLNQCGARIEGLHTRRLVIHGV
;
A
#
# COMPACT_ATOMS: atom_id res chain seq x y z
N MET A 1 -29.89 23.24 38.51
CA MET A 1 -30.56 22.96 37.20
C MET A 1 -29.81 21.83 36.58
N ASP A 2 -30.28 20.60 36.77
CA ASP A 2 -29.68 19.41 36.17
C ASP A 2 -30.16 19.31 34.72
N VAL A 3 -29.22 19.41 33.79
CA VAL A 3 -29.47 19.18 32.38
C VAL A 3 -29.25 17.69 32.10
N ALA A 4 -30.35 16.94 31.98
CA ALA A 4 -30.33 15.54 31.60
C ALA A 4 -29.92 15.41 30.12
N ILE A 5 -28.84 14.67 29.88
CA ILE A 5 -28.43 14.27 28.52
C ILE A 5 -29.40 13.20 28.01
N PRO A 6 -30.10 13.39 26.89
CA PRO A 6 -30.99 12.37 26.38
C PRO A 6 -30.19 11.14 25.93
N GLN A 7 -30.57 9.97 26.44
CA GLN A 7 -30.03 8.69 25.97
C GLN A 7 -30.55 8.40 24.55
N PRO A 8 -29.72 7.82 23.68
CA PRO A 8 -30.18 7.39 22.36
C PRO A 8 -31.21 6.25 22.50
N PRO A 9 -32.16 6.15 21.58
CA PRO A 9 -33.20 5.12 21.64
C PRO A 9 -32.55 3.74 21.55
N ALA A 10 -33.01 2.88 22.46
CA ALA A 10 -32.64 1.47 22.49
C ALA A 10 -33.13 0.75 21.22
N ASP A 11 -32.21 -0.03 20.67
CA ASP A 11 -32.44 -1.26 19.92
C ASP A 11 -33.28 -1.15 18.63
N GLN A 12 -32.58 -0.84 17.52
CA GLN A 12 -32.80 -1.61 16.29
C GLN A 12 -31.66 -2.64 16.22
N ALA A 13 -31.98 -3.86 16.66
CA ALA A 13 -31.15 -5.03 16.45
C ALA A 13 -30.96 -5.20 14.93
N THR A 14 -29.84 -4.71 14.44
CA THR A 14 -29.38 -5.09 13.10
C THR A 14 -29.10 -6.59 13.18
N GLU A 15 -29.94 -7.40 12.49
CA GLU A 15 -29.65 -8.80 12.24
C GLU A 15 -28.20 -8.89 11.76
N LYS A 16 -27.33 -9.41 12.62
CA LYS A 16 -25.96 -9.74 12.23
C LYS A 16 -26.08 -10.77 11.12
N ALA A 17 -25.63 -10.43 9.92
CA ALA A 17 -25.44 -11.41 8.85
C ALA A 17 -24.76 -12.65 9.46
N PRO A 18 -25.18 -13.87 9.12
CA PRO A 18 -24.60 -15.08 9.66
C PRO A 18 -23.09 -15.06 9.41
N MET A 19 -22.31 -15.20 10.47
CA MET A 19 -20.86 -15.30 10.34
C MET A 19 -20.53 -16.62 9.65
N ASP A 20 -19.77 -16.58 8.57
CA ASP A 20 -19.23 -17.78 7.94
C ASP A 20 -18.39 -18.55 8.97
N ALA A 21 -18.66 -19.83 9.12
CA ALA A 21 -17.94 -20.69 10.03
C ALA A 21 -17.24 -21.82 9.26
N LEU A 22 -15.97 -22.06 9.60
CA LEU A 22 -15.23 -23.23 9.13
C LEU A 22 -15.44 -24.37 10.13
N VAL A 23 -16.08 -25.46 9.66
CA VAL A 23 -16.19 -26.68 10.47
C VAL A 23 -15.12 -27.66 9.99
N ILE A 24 -14.18 -27.99 10.88
CA ILE A 24 -13.04 -28.86 10.57
C ILE A 24 -13.20 -30.17 11.33
N GLN A 25 -13.35 -31.27 10.61
CA GLN A 25 -13.32 -32.61 11.17
C GLN A 25 -11.92 -33.20 11.01
N GLY A 26 -11.16 -33.25 12.10
CA GLY A 26 -9.80 -33.76 12.14
C GLY A 26 -9.72 -35.29 12.13
N GLY A 27 -8.55 -35.84 12.47
CA GLY A 27 -8.31 -37.27 12.68
C GLY A 27 -7.82 -38.07 11.45
N ARG A 28 -7.64 -37.42 10.29
CA ARG A 28 -7.05 -38.05 9.09
C ARG A 28 -5.66 -37.51 8.81
N ARG A 29 -4.71 -38.40 8.50
CA ARG A 29 -3.40 -38.00 7.99
C ARG A 29 -3.56 -37.41 6.59
N LEU A 30 -3.09 -36.18 6.44
CA LEU A 30 -3.09 -35.49 5.14
C LEU A 30 -1.86 -35.93 4.33
N SER A 31 -2.07 -36.18 3.04
CA SER A 31 -1.01 -36.43 2.06
C SER A 31 -1.42 -35.87 0.72
N GLY A 32 -0.46 -35.33 -0.04
CA GLY A 32 -0.72 -34.70 -1.34
C GLY A 32 0.16 -33.50 -1.60
N ARG A 33 -0.12 -32.82 -2.72
CA ARG A 33 0.54 -31.58 -3.13
C ARG A 33 -0.50 -30.49 -3.26
N VAL A 34 -0.20 -29.32 -2.70
CA VAL A 34 -1.02 -28.12 -2.82
C VAL A 34 -0.16 -27.04 -3.46
N ALA A 35 -0.64 -26.47 -4.57
CA ALA A 35 -0.03 -25.28 -5.15
C ALA A 35 -0.41 -24.08 -4.28
N ILE A 36 0.58 -23.36 -3.79
CA ILE A 36 0.37 -22.13 -3.00
C ILE A 36 0.26 -20.95 -3.97
N SER A 37 -0.79 -20.14 -3.80
CA SER A 37 -0.96 -18.88 -4.52
C SER A 37 0.06 -17.83 -4.07
N GLY A 38 0.24 -16.78 -4.86
CA GLY A 38 1.04 -15.64 -4.45
C GLY A 38 0.55 -14.99 -3.15
N ALA A 39 1.47 -14.31 -2.46
CA ALA A 39 1.17 -13.64 -1.21
C ALA A 39 0.45 -12.31 -1.44
N LYS A 40 -0.69 -12.10 -0.77
CA LYS A 40 -1.43 -10.83 -0.82
C LYS A 40 -0.57 -9.63 -0.46
N ASN A 41 0.21 -9.76 0.62
CA ASN A 41 1.00 -8.65 1.15
C ASN A 41 2.17 -8.27 0.23
N ALA A 42 2.67 -9.18 -0.60
CA ALA A 42 3.63 -8.88 -1.66
C ALA A 42 2.94 -8.28 -2.89
N ALA A 43 1.76 -8.79 -3.27
CA ALA A 43 1.04 -8.35 -4.45
C ALA A 43 0.62 -6.87 -4.35
N LEU A 44 0.10 -6.42 -3.21
CA LEU A 44 -0.45 -5.07 -3.06
C LEU A 44 0.60 -3.95 -3.28
N PRO A 45 1.79 -3.96 -2.65
CA PRO A 45 2.82 -2.96 -2.94
C PRO A 45 3.36 -3.08 -4.38
N VAL A 46 3.46 -4.28 -4.96
CA VAL A 46 3.87 -4.44 -6.36
C VAL A 46 2.82 -3.86 -7.31
N MET A 47 1.53 -4.03 -7.03
CA MET A 47 0.45 -3.36 -7.79
C MET A 47 0.55 -1.83 -7.66
N ALA A 48 0.86 -1.29 -6.47
CA ALA A 48 1.07 0.15 -6.28
C ALA A 48 2.28 0.66 -7.07
N ALA A 49 3.36 -0.13 -7.13
CA ALA A 49 4.58 0.22 -7.87
C ALA A 49 4.34 0.44 -9.36
N THR A 50 3.28 -0.14 -9.96
CA THR A 50 2.91 0.12 -11.36
C THR A 50 2.55 1.58 -11.63
N LEU A 51 2.24 2.36 -10.59
CA LEU A 51 1.98 3.80 -10.70
C LEU A 51 3.27 4.61 -10.97
N LEU A 52 4.47 4.08 -10.68
CA LEU A 52 5.74 4.80 -10.82
C LEU A 52 6.07 5.17 -12.26
N ALA A 53 5.65 4.35 -13.23
CA ALA A 53 5.92 4.59 -14.65
C ALA A 53 4.68 4.29 -15.50
N PRO A 54 4.41 5.09 -16.56
CA PRO A 54 3.34 4.78 -17.51
C PRO A 54 3.67 3.51 -18.31
N GLY A 55 2.66 2.68 -18.57
CA GLY A 55 2.84 1.48 -19.37
C GLY A 55 1.96 0.32 -18.96
N ILE A 56 2.12 -0.79 -19.67
CA ILE A 56 1.40 -2.04 -19.40
C ILE A 56 2.28 -2.97 -18.57
N HIS A 57 1.86 -3.22 -17.35
CA HIS A 57 2.53 -4.08 -16.37
C HIS A 57 1.80 -5.43 -16.29
N LYS A 58 2.53 -6.54 -16.40
CA LYS A 58 1.98 -7.89 -16.30
C LYS A 58 2.53 -8.58 -15.06
N LEU A 59 1.72 -8.65 -14.03
CA LEU A 59 2.05 -9.26 -12.75
C LEU A 59 1.51 -10.69 -12.71
N ARG A 60 2.39 -11.67 -12.57
CA ARG A 60 2.03 -13.10 -12.47
C ARG A 60 1.91 -13.50 -11.00
N ASN A 61 1.16 -14.57 -10.76
CA ASN A 61 0.95 -15.13 -9.43
C ASN A 61 0.33 -14.12 -8.44
N VAL A 62 -0.55 -13.25 -8.94
CA VAL A 62 -1.35 -12.36 -8.09
C VAL A 62 -2.58 -13.11 -7.61
N PRO A 63 -2.78 -13.29 -6.28
CA PRO A 63 -3.92 -14.04 -5.79
C PRO A 63 -5.22 -13.26 -6.04
N ASP A 64 -6.27 -13.97 -6.46
CA ASP A 64 -7.60 -13.40 -6.65
C ASP A 64 -8.34 -13.33 -5.30
N LEU A 65 -8.14 -12.24 -4.58
CA LEU A 65 -8.68 -11.99 -3.25
C LEU A 65 -9.46 -10.66 -3.22
N LEU A 66 -10.31 -10.51 -2.23
CA LEU A 66 -11.07 -9.26 -2.03
C LEU A 66 -10.15 -8.03 -1.98
N ASP A 67 -8.99 -8.13 -1.30
CA ASP A 67 -8.05 -7.03 -1.17
C ASP A 67 -7.40 -6.65 -2.51
N THR A 68 -6.98 -7.63 -3.33
CA THR A 68 -6.39 -7.36 -4.65
C THR A 68 -7.44 -6.76 -5.61
N ARG A 69 -8.69 -7.22 -5.53
CA ARG A 69 -9.82 -6.65 -6.26
C ARG A 69 -10.17 -5.24 -5.80
N THR A 70 -10.14 -4.98 -4.50
CA THR A 70 -10.38 -3.64 -3.95
C THR A 70 -9.25 -2.68 -4.36
N PHE A 71 -7.99 -3.15 -4.31
CA PHE A 71 -6.85 -2.34 -4.75
C PHE A 71 -6.90 -2.00 -6.24
N SER A 72 -7.37 -2.94 -7.06
CA SER A 72 -7.61 -2.68 -8.48
C SER A 72 -8.57 -1.51 -8.69
N ARG A 73 -9.67 -1.45 -7.92
CA ARG A 73 -10.61 -0.33 -7.97
C ARG A 73 -9.98 1.00 -7.57
N VAL A 74 -9.02 0.98 -6.62
CA VAL A 74 -8.24 2.19 -6.28
C VAL A 74 -7.42 2.63 -7.48
N LEU A 75 -6.70 1.71 -8.14
CA LEU A 75 -5.90 2.02 -9.33
C LEU A 75 -6.78 2.52 -10.49
N GLU A 76 -7.95 1.92 -10.68
CA GLU A 76 -8.92 2.34 -11.72
C GLU A 76 -9.46 3.75 -11.45
N LYS A 77 -9.67 4.11 -10.18
CA LYS A 77 -10.06 5.49 -9.79
C LYS A 77 -8.96 6.52 -10.06
N LEU A 78 -7.70 6.09 -10.06
CA LEU A 78 -6.56 6.92 -10.41
C LEU A 78 -6.36 7.02 -11.94
N GLY A 79 -7.15 6.29 -12.75
CA GLY A 79 -7.09 6.32 -14.21
C GLY A 79 -6.39 5.12 -14.86
N ALA A 80 -5.93 4.13 -14.07
CA ALA A 80 -5.37 2.91 -14.62
C ALA A 80 -6.48 1.97 -15.15
N ARG A 81 -6.12 1.03 -16.02
CA ARG A 81 -6.99 -0.09 -16.42
C ARG A 81 -6.44 -1.38 -15.87
N VAL A 82 -7.27 -2.15 -15.15
CA VAL A 82 -6.85 -3.39 -14.49
C VAL A 82 -7.67 -4.57 -15.00
N THR A 83 -7.01 -5.65 -15.37
CA THR A 83 -7.67 -6.89 -15.79
C THR A 83 -7.01 -8.10 -15.15
N PHE A 84 -7.83 -9.11 -14.83
CA PHE A 84 -7.36 -10.40 -14.32
C PHE A 84 -7.70 -11.52 -15.29
N LYS A 85 -6.74 -12.40 -15.53
CA LYS A 85 -6.92 -13.66 -16.24
C LYS A 85 -6.24 -14.78 -15.45
N GLY A 86 -7.00 -15.49 -14.65
CA GLY A 86 -6.44 -16.40 -13.64
C GLY A 86 -5.61 -15.61 -12.61
N ASP A 87 -4.37 -16.02 -12.42
CA ASP A 87 -3.39 -15.37 -11.54
C ASP A 87 -2.59 -14.23 -12.21
N LEU A 88 -2.84 -13.96 -13.50
CA LEU A 88 -2.24 -12.86 -14.23
C LEU A 88 -3.06 -11.59 -14.05
N CYS A 89 -2.50 -10.60 -13.35
CA CYS A 89 -3.01 -9.24 -13.25
C CYS A 89 -2.29 -8.35 -14.25
N THR A 90 -3.03 -7.73 -15.17
CA THR A 90 -2.49 -6.75 -16.12
C THR A 90 -2.99 -5.36 -15.74
N ILE A 91 -2.05 -4.44 -15.55
CA ILE A 91 -2.31 -3.06 -15.14
C ILE A 91 -1.72 -2.13 -16.21
N ASP A 92 -2.57 -1.37 -16.89
CA ASP A 92 -2.14 -0.29 -17.77
C ASP A 92 -2.25 1.04 -17.02
N SER A 93 -1.11 1.58 -16.62
CA SER A 93 -0.99 2.84 -15.89
C SER A 93 -0.73 4.06 -16.78
N SER A 94 -0.83 3.91 -18.10
CA SER A 94 -0.61 5.01 -19.05
C SER A 94 -1.64 6.12 -18.92
N GLY A 95 -2.88 5.76 -18.54
CA GLY A 95 -4.00 6.69 -18.38
C GLY A 95 -4.16 7.27 -16.98
N VAL A 96 -3.18 7.08 -16.09
CA VAL A 96 -3.24 7.64 -14.73
C VAL A 96 -3.12 9.16 -14.81
N ASP A 97 -4.19 9.85 -14.42
CA ASP A 97 -4.36 11.31 -14.47
C ASP A 97 -4.91 11.90 -13.16
N SER A 98 -5.38 11.06 -12.24
CA SER A 98 -5.89 11.46 -10.94
C SER A 98 -4.87 11.20 -9.82
N VAL A 99 -4.83 12.10 -8.86
CA VAL A 99 -4.01 11.97 -7.64
C VAL A 99 -4.86 11.69 -6.40
N GLU A 100 -6.17 11.51 -6.55
CA GLU A 100 -7.11 11.33 -5.44
C GLU A 100 -7.54 9.87 -5.27
N ALA A 101 -7.16 9.26 -4.13
CA ALA A 101 -7.66 7.97 -3.67
C ALA A 101 -8.77 8.20 -2.64
N PRO A 102 -10.06 7.97 -3.00
CA PRO A 102 -11.20 8.39 -2.21
C PRO A 102 -11.42 7.53 -0.97
N TYR A 103 -11.98 8.17 0.06
CA TYR A 103 -12.28 7.55 1.36
C TYR A 103 -13.04 6.22 1.25
N GLU A 104 -14.06 6.16 0.37
CA GLU A 104 -14.93 4.97 0.24
C GLU A 104 -14.15 3.68 -0.12
N LEU A 105 -13.05 3.80 -0.84
CA LEU A 105 -12.19 2.67 -1.17
C LEU A 105 -11.09 2.46 -0.14
N VAL A 106 -10.49 3.55 0.35
CA VAL A 106 -9.36 3.48 1.30
C VAL A 106 -9.80 2.98 2.67
N LYS A 107 -11.01 3.37 3.15
CA LYS A 107 -11.53 2.93 4.45
C LYS A 107 -11.68 1.42 4.59
N THR A 108 -11.92 0.73 3.48
CA THR A 108 -12.14 -0.73 3.47
C THR A 108 -10.85 -1.52 3.42
N MET A 109 -9.74 -0.87 3.00
CA MET A 109 -8.45 -1.55 2.85
C MET A 109 -7.29 -0.61 3.15
N ARG A 110 -6.60 -0.89 4.26
CA ARG A 110 -5.47 -0.08 4.71
C ARG A 110 -4.32 0.01 3.71
N ALA A 111 -4.05 -1.06 2.94
CA ALA A 111 -2.99 -1.08 1.95
C ALA A 111 -3.17 -0.02 0.84
N SER A 112 -4.35 0.61 0.74
CA SER A 112 -4.58 1.74 -0.16
C SER A 112 -3.63 2.92 0.07
N ILE A 113 -3.01 3.02 1.26
CA ILE A 113 -1.97 4.01 1.56
C ILE A 113 -0.74 3.85 0.64
N TYR A 114 -0.50 2.67 0.08
CA TYR A 114 0.66 2.42 -0.79
C TYR A 114 0.69 3.28 -2.06
N VAL A 115 -0.44 3.83 -2.50
CA VAL A 115 -0.48 4.72 -3.67
C VAL A 115 0.15 6.10 -3.39
N LEU A 116 0.26 6.51 -2.11
CA LEU A 116 0.72 7.84 -1.73
C LEU A 116 2.14 8.13 -2.25
N GLY A 117 3.13 7.26 -1.97
CA GLY A 117 4.51 7.44 -2.41
C GLY A 117 4.68 7.51 -3.93
N PRO A 118 4.16 6.51 -4.67
CA PRO A 118 4.18 6.53 -6.13
C PRO A 118 3.51 7.77 -6.76
N LEU A 119 2.37 8.22 -6.23
CA LEU A 119 1.69 9.41 -6.74
C LEU A 119 2.53 10.68 -6.49
N LEU A 120 3.06 10.86 -5.28
CA LEU A 120 3.93 11.98 -4.97
C LEU A 120 5.18 12.00 -5.86
N ALA A 121 5.80 10.83 -6.05
CA ALA A 121 7.03 10.71 -6.82
C ALA A 121 6.81 10.97 -8.32
N ARG A 122 5.73 10.39 -8.92
CA ARG A 122 5.47 10.52 -10.35
C ARG A 122 4.70 11.79 -10.71
N MET A 123 3.66 12.12 -9.94
CA MET A 123 2.71 13.19 -10.30
C MET A 123 3.00 14.50 -9.56
N GLY A 124 3.90 14.50 -8.58
CA GLY A 124 4.15 15.67 -7.73
C GLY A 124 3.00 16.03 -6.80
N GLY A 125 1.96 15.21 -6.74
CA GLY A 125 0.79 15.45 -5.91
C GLY A 125 0.10 14.17 -5.50
N ALA A 126 -0.55 14.19 -4.33
CA ALA A 126 -1.41 13.11 -3.88
C ALA A 126 -2.45 13.61 -2.88
N LYS A 127 -3.65 13.06 -2.96
CA LYS A 127 -4.73 13.23 -1.98
C LYS A 127 -5.26 11.85 -1.63
N VAL A 128 -4.79 11.29 -0.52
CA VAL A 128 -5.10 9.92 -0.11
C VAL A 128 -5.79 9.96 1.24
N SER A 129 -6.98 9.37 1.34
CA SER A 129 -7.69 9.29 2.61
C SER A 129 -6.85 8.56 3.65
N LEU A 130 -6.93 8.99 4.90
CA LEU A 130 -6.40 8.22 6.01
C LEU A 130 -7.07 6.83 6.04
N PRO A 131 -6.31 5.76 6.23
CA PRO A 131 -6.88 4.43 6.30
C PRO A 131 -7.78 4.30 7.52
N GLY A 132 -8.95 3.69 7.37
CA GLY A 132 -9.85 3.38 8.46
C GLY A 132 -9.20 2.50 9.51
N GLY A 133 -9.81 2.43 10.70
CA GLY A 133 -9.38 1.55 11.78
C GLY A 133 -9.40 0.07 11.36
N CYS A 134 -8.47 -0.70 11.91
CA CYS A 134 -8.45 -2.15 11.74
C CYS A 134 -8.93 -2.81 13.03
N ALA A 135 -9.54 -4.01 12.96
CA ALA A 135 -9.94 -4.81 14.11
C ALA A 135 -8.77 -5.07 15.10
N TRP A 136 -7.53 -4.94 14.65
CA TRP A 136 -6.29 -5.11 15.42
C TRP A 136 -5.76 -3.81 16.03
N GLY A 137 -6.54 -2.72 16.03
CA GLY A 137 -6.19 -1.44 16.65
C GLY A 137 -5.66 -0.36 15.69
N PRO A 138 -5.40 0.86 16.22
CA PRO A 138 -4.87 1.97 15.44
C PRO A 138 -3.47 1.60 14.94
N ARG A 139 -3.26 1.80 13.65
CA ARG A 139 -1.94 1.65 13.05
C ARG A 139 -1.54 2.98 12.46
N PRO A 140 -0.64 3.69 13.12
CA PRO A 140 -0.26 5.03 12.71
C PRO A 140 0.41 5.02 11.32
N VAL A 141 0.13 6.06 10.55
CA VAL A 141 0.78 6.32 9.26
C VAL A 141 1.95 7.29 9.40
N ASP A 142 2.30 7.64 10.65
CA ASP A 142 3.32 8.63 10.98
C ASP A 142 4.69 8.32 10.38
N LEU A 143 5.11 7.05 10.38
CA LEU A 143 6.38 6.64 9.75
C LEU A 143 6.39 6.85 8.24
N HIS A 144 5.24 6.67 7.57
CA HIS A 144 5.09 6.98 6.15
C HIS A 144 5.28 8.48 5.92
N LEU A 145 4.60 9.31 6.71
CA LEU A 145 4.63 10.76 6.58
C LEU A 145 6.00 11.33 6.94
N LYS A 146 6.61 10.87 8.05
CA LYS A 146 7.97 11.27 8.46
C LYS A 146 9.00 10.98 7.37
N GLY A 147 8.97 9.78 6.80
CA GLY A 147 9.91 9.40 5.76
C GLY A 147 9.72 10.19 4.48
N LEU A 148 8.49 10.39 4.00
CA LEU A 148 8.21 11.22 2.84
C LEU A 148 8.56 12.69 3.08
N ALA A 149 8.32 13.21 4.28
CA ALA A 149 8.75 14.57 4.67
C ALA A 149 10.27 14.71 4.66
N ALA A 150 11.03 13.69 5.14
CA ALA A 150 12.48 13.67 5.05
C ALA A 150 12.98 13.66 3.60
N MET A 151 12.19 13.13 2.66
CA MET A 151 12.46 13.20 1.22
C MET A 151 12.01 14.53 0.58
N GLY A 152 11.53 15.49 1.37
CA GLY A 152 11.13 16.82 0.91
C GLY A 152 9.64 16.99 0.59
N ALA A 153 8.79 16.01 0.90
CA ALA A 153 7.35 16.17 0.74
C ALA A 153 6.78 17.09 1.84
N ASN A 154 6.08 18.15 1.43
CA ASN A 154 5.22 18.89 2.33
C ASN A 154 3.84 18.25 2.32
N LEU A 155 3.43 17.67 3.46
CA LEU A 155 2.20 16.89 3.60
C LEU A 155 1.32 17.48 4.68
N ASP A 156 0.08 17.78 4.33
CA ASP A 156 -0.95 18.27 5.24
C ASP A 156 -2.02 17.18 5.47
N ILE A 157 -2.71 17.27 6.61
CA ILE A 157 -3.90 16.46 6.86
C ILE A 157 -5.11 17.39 6.76
N GLU A 158 -5.88 17.24 5.68
CA GLU A 158 -7.05 18.04 5.38
C GLU A 158 -8.30 17.15 5.35
N HIS A 159 -9.25 17.38 6.25
CA HIS A 159 -10.54 16.65 6.30
C HIS A 159 -10.40 15.13 6.25
N GLY A 160 -9.38 14.57 6.92
CA GLY A 160 -9.11 13.13 6.93
C GLY A 160 -8.37 12.60 5.70
N TYR A 161 -7.83 13.48 4.87
CA TYR A 161 -6.94 13.14 3.76
C TYR A 161 -5.51 13.60 4.03
N ILE A 162 -4.56 12.78 3.63
CA ILE A 162 -3.16 13.18 3.46
C ILE A 162 -3.07 13.87 2.11
N VAL A 163 -2.62 15.13 2.11
CA VAL A 163 -2.55 15.95 0.89
C VAL A 163 -1.12 16.43 0.70
N GLY A 164 -0.55 16.16 -0.47
CA GLY A 164 0.71 16.72 -0.92
C GLY A 164 0.52 17.44 -2.25
N ARG A 165 1.12 18.63 -2.40
CA ARG A 165 1.03 19.46 -3.61
C ARG A 165 2.42 19.93 -3.99
N ASP A 166 2.67 19.99 -5.30
CA ASP A 166 3.95 20.47 -5.87
C ASP A 166 5.19 19.82 -5.25
N VAL A 167 5.07 18.51 -4.96
CA VAL A 167 6.11 17.72 -4.30
C VAL A 167 7.18 17.34 -5.31
N LYS A 168 8.45 17.59 -4.94
CA LYS A 168 9.64 17.08 -5.64
C LYS A 168 10.48 16.30 -4.64
N LEU A 169 10.40 14.97 -4.75
CA LEU A 169 11.12 14.09 -3.84
C LEU A 169 12.61 14.06 -4.17
N ARG A 170 13.42 14.07 -3.11
CA ARG A 170 14.88 14.01 -3.20
C ARG A 170 15.43 12.92 -2.30
N GLY A 171 16.58 12.40 -2.66
CA GLY A 171 17.33 11.45 -1.86
C GLY A 171 17.63 11.99 -0.48
N THR A 172 17.59 11.10 0.51
CA THR A 172 17.80 11.43 1.92
C THR A 172 18.39 10.24 2.68
N ASN A 173 18.93 10.50 3.86
CA ASN A 173 19.24 9.46 4.84
C ASN A 173 18.12 9.43 5.88
N PHE A 174 17.41 8.30 5.98
CA PHE A 174 16.31 8.15 6.92
C PHE A 174 16.43 6.84 7.69
N THR A 175 16.38 6.93 9.03
CA THR A 175 16.38 5.78 9.92
C THR A 175 15.00 5.62 10.54
N PHE A 176 14.40 4.44 10.41
CA PHE A 176 13.12 4.14 11.04
C PHE A 176 13.29 3.96 12.55
N ASP A 177 12.54 4.71 13.35
CA ASP A 177 12.50 4.53 14.81
C ASP A 177 12.02 3.13 15.19
N VAL A 178 11.05 2.60 14.44
CA VAL A 178 10.47 1.26 14.56
C VAL A 178 10.35 0.64 13.17
N VAL A 179 10.68 -0.64 13.06
CA VAL A 179 10.54 -1.39 11.81
C VAL A 179 9.09 -1.39 11.34
N SER A 180 8.87 -1.00 10.08
CA SER A 180 7.55 -0.96 9.47
C SER A 180 7.60 -1.44 8.03
N VAL A 181 6.93 -2.56 7.75
CA VAL A 181 6.81 -3.10 6.38
C VAL A 181 6.15 -2.08 5.45
N GLY A 182 5.03 -1.49 5.90
CA GLY A 182 4.29 -0.53 5.09
C GLY A 182 5.10 0.72 4.74
N ALA A 183 5.76 1.31 5.74
CA ALA A 183 6.56 2.52 5.51
C ALA A 183 7.84 2.22 4.70
N THR A 184 8.48 1.05 4.92
CA THR A 184 9.62 0.61 4.09
C THR A 184 9.21 0.48 2.62
N ALA A 185 8.11 -0.22 2.31
CA ALA A 185 7.62 -0.36 0.95
C ALA A 185 7.29 1.01 0.30
N GLN A 186 6.63 1.88 1.06
CA GLN A 186 6.26 3.22 0.63
C GLN A 186 7.48 4.06 0.22
N LEU A 187 8.48 4.15 1.12
CA LEU A 187 9.68 4.95 0.87
C LEU A 187 10.57 4.32 -0.20
N MET A 188 10.64 2.99 -0.27
CA MET A 188 11.33 2.28 -1.35
C MET A 188 10.76 2.68 -2.71
N MET A 189 9.44 2.61 -2.89
CA MET A 189 8.78 3.02 -4.14
C MET A 189 9.03 4.50 -4.44
N ALA A 190 8.84 5.38 -3.46
CA ALA A 190 9.03 6.82 -3.65
C ALA A 190 10.48 7.18 -4.03
N ALA A 191 11.46 6.53 -3.42
CA ALA A 191 12.88 6.76 -3.66
C ALA A 191 13.35 6.30 -5.04
N THR A 192 12.65 5.33 -5.66
CA THR A 192 13.04 4.76 -6.96
C THR A 192 13.14 5.80 -8.07
N ILE A 193 12.28 6.81 -8.05
CA ILE A 193 12.27 7.89 -9.06
C ILE A 193 12.48 9.28 -8.43
N ALA A 194 12.97 9.35 -7.19
CA ALA A 194 13.36 10.61 -6.56
C ALA A 194 14.74 11.07 -7.08
N GLU A 195 15.01 12.37 -7.02
CA GLU A 195 16.31 12.92 -7.42
C GLU A 195 17.40 12.54 -6.40
N GLY A 196 18.47 11.86 -6.83
CA GLY A 196 19.63 11.53 -6.00
C GLY A 196 19.56 10.16 -5.34
N THR A 197 20.21 9.99 -4.19
CA THR A 197 20.34 8.72 -3.49
C THR A 197 19.62 8.77 -2.14
N THR A 198 18.81 7.76 -1.88
CA THR A 198 18.15 7.55 -0.58
C THR A 198 18.80 6.38 0.16
N VAL A 199 19.12 6.58 1.41
CA VAL A 199 19.56 5.52 2.32
C VAL A 199 18.51 5.35 3.39
N LEU A 200 17.98 4.14 3.50
CA LEU A 200 16.98 3.76 4.50
C LEU A 200 17.61 2.77 5.48
N ASP A 201 17.69 3.14 6.75
CA ASP A 201 18.19 2.29 7.81
C ASP A 201 17.06 1.76 8.70
N ASN A 202 17.29 0.61 9.35
CA ASN A 202 16.32 -0.13 10.17
C ASN A 202 15.04 -0.47 9.41
N VAL A 203 15.18 -0.84 8.14
CA VAL A 203 14.06 -1.25 7.27
C VAL A 203 13.52 -2.63 7.65
N ALA A 204 12.31 -2.93 7.19
CA ALA A 204 11.73 -4.25 7.21
C ALA A 204 12.50 -5.19 6.26
N ILE A 205 12.64 -6.47 6.66
CA ILE A 205 13.34 -7.51 5.89
C ILE A 205 12.40 -8.67 5.52
N GLU A 206 11.11 -8.49 5.70
CA GLU A 206 10.10 -9.47 5.35
C GLU A 206 10.14 -9.79 3.85
N PRO A 207 9.77 -11.02 3.44
CA PRO A 207 9.77 -11.43 2.04
C PRO A 207 9.02 -10.47 1.10
N ASP A 208 7.98 -9.82 1.61
CA ASP A 208 7.18 -8.86 0.85
C ASP A 208 8.01 -7.65 0.38
N ILE A 209 8.95 -7.19 1.21
CA ILE A 209 9.87 -6.08 0.89
C ILE A 209 10.91 -6.53 -0.13
N THR A 210 11.46 -7.73 0.06
CA THR A 210 12.41 -8.31 -0.90
C THR A 210 11.78 -8.44 -2.28
N VAL A 211 10.59 -9.03 -2.37
CA VAL A 211 9.85 -9.20 -3.64
C VAL A 211 9.59 -7.84 -4.31
N LEU A 212 9.17 -6.83 -3.54
CA LEU A 212 8.99 -5.49 -4.08
C LEU A 212 10.29 -4.92 -4.67
N GLY A 213 11.40 -5.02 -3.93
CA GLY A 213 12.69 -4.51 -4.38
C GLY A 213 13.23 -5.25 -5.61
N GLU A 214 13.06 -6.57 -5.67
CA GLU A 214 13.43 -7.38 -6.84
C GLU A 214 12.61 -7.00 -8.08
N VAL A 215 11.30 -6.81 -7.93
CA VAL A 215 10.42 -6.38 -9.03
C VAL A 215 10.81 -4.97 -9.50
N LEU A 216 11.06 -4.03 -8.58
CA LEU A 216 11.50 -2.68 -8.94
C LEU A 216 12.84 -2.72 -9.69
N ASN A 217 13.82 -3.53 -9.23
CA ASN A 217 15.10 -3.70 -9.90
C ASN A 217 14.95 -4.33 -11.30
N GLN A 218 14.03 -5.30 -11.48
CA GLN A 218 13.69 -5.84 -12.80
C GLN A 218 13.08 -4.79 -13.74
N CYS A 219 12.41 -3.79 -13.18
CA CYS A 219 11.84 -2.66 -13.92
C CYS A 219 12.85 -1.52 -14.18
N GLY A 220 14.10 -1.66 -13.75
CA GLY A 220 15.17 -0.68 -14.00
C GLY A 220 15.54 0.19 -12.81
N ALA A 221 14.97 -0.01 -11.64
CA ALA A 221 15.42 0.64 -10.41
C ALA A 221 16.83 0.16 -10.01
N ARG A 222 17.47 0.91 -9.12
CA ARG A 222 18.80 0.59 -8.58
C ARG A 222 18.73 0.58 -7.06
N ILE A 223 18.33 -0.59 -6.51
CA ILE A 223 18.14 -0.83 -5.08
C ILE A 223 19.16 -1.87 -4.64
N GLU A 224 20.00 -1.50 -3.68
CA GLU A 224 21.00 -2.34 -3.05
C GLU A 224 20.60 -2.63 -1.60
N GLY A 225 21.17 -3.70 -1.01
CA GLY A 225 20.96 -4.06 0.38
C GLY A 225 19.67 -4.83 0.66
N LEU A 226 18.99 -5.38 -0.36
CA LEU A 226 17.86 -6.29 -0.14
C LEU A 226 18.28 -7.42 0.81
N HIS A 227 17.35 -7.90 1.63
CA HIS A 227 17.57 -8.87 2.74
C HIS A 227 18.35 -8.32 3.94
N THR A 228 18.73 -7.04 3.95
CA THR A 228 19.41 -6.40 5.09
C THR A 228 18.55 -5.31 5.72
N ARG A 229 18.98 -4.82 6.88
CA ARG A 229 18.32 -3.69 7.57
C ARG A 229 18.64 -2.33 6.95
N ARG A 230 19.41 -2.28 5.87
CA ARG A 230 19.81 -1.06 5.18
C ARG A 230 19.61 -1.19 3.69
N LEU A 231 18.87 -0.25 3.11
CA LEU A 231 18.68 -0.12 1.67
C LEU A 231 19.39 1.14 1.17
N VAL A 232 20.02 1.03 0.01
CA VAL A 232 20.54 2.16 -0.76
C VAL A 232 19.80 2.19 -2.08
N ILE A 233 19.14 3.29 -2.39
CA ILE A 233 18.26 3.43 -3.56
C ILE A 233 18.74 4.63 -4.36
N HIS A 234 19.20 4.38 -5.57
CA HIS A 234 19.58 5.43 -6.51
C HIS A 234 18.39 5.75 -7.41
N GLY A 235 17.89 6.97 -7.34
CA GLY A 235 16.79 7.43 -8.18
C GLY A 235 17.16 7.38 -9.68
N VAL A 236 16.21 7.00 -10.49
CA VAL A 236 16.37 6.81 -11.96
C VAL A 236 15.44 7.72 -12.76
#